data_305a7de63fb4aa4690ff823341fe986f
#
_entry.id   305a7de63fb4aa4690ff823341fe986f
#
_cell.length_a   1.000
_cell.length_b   1.000
_cell.length_c   1.000
_cell.angle_alpha   90.00
_cell.angle_beta   90.00
_cell.angle_gamma   90.00
#
_symmetry.space_group_name_H-M   'P 1'
#
loop_
_entity.id
_entity.type
_entity.pdbx_description
1 polymer ?
#
loop_
_entity_poly.entity_id
_entity_poly.type
_entity_poly.pdbx_seq_one_letter_code
_entity_poly.pdbx_strand_id
1 'polypeptide(L)' 'ENAMVEKVKKEELSFLDGVRMGTFTVPGDGDIDFDPIFKVLEESGYTGYMVVEAEQDPAKANPLEYALKARKFISEKTGL' A
#
# COMPACT_ATOMS: atom_id res chain seq x y z
N GLU A 1 -0.09 -7.31 3.22
CA GLU A 1 0.97 -8.24 3.64
C GLU A 1 0.61 -9.69 3.30
N ASN A 2 1.56 -10.45 2.76
CA ASN A 2 1.32 -11.82 2.29
C ASN A 2 0.86 -12.77 3.41
N ALA A 3 1.42 -12.65 4.60
CA ALA A 3 1.03 -13.48 5.74
C ALA A 3 -0.44 -13.28 6.11
N MET A 4 -0.92 -12.04 6.02
CA MET A 4 -2.31 -11.72 6.31
C MET A 4 -3.24 -12.21 5.20
N VAL A 5 -2.79 -12.17 3.94
CA VAL A 5 -3.55 -12.71 2.81
C VAL A 5 -3.76 -14.22 2.99
N GLU A 6 -2.74 -14.95 3.38
CA GLU A 6 -2.86 -16.39 3.64
C GLU A 6 -3.82 -16.68 4.78
N LYS A 7 -3.81 -15.88 5.83
CA LYS A 7 -4.74 -16.01 6.94
C LYS A 7 -6.19 -15.78 6.49
N VAL A 8 -6.43 -14.74 5.68
CA VAL A 8 -7.76 -14.44 5.12
C VAL A 8 -8.28 -15.62 4.31
N LYS A 9 -7.44 -16.21 3.46
CA LYS A 9 -7.80 -17.37 2.65
C LYS A 9 -8.10 -18.59 3.51
N LYS A 10 -7.24 -18.88 4.47
CA LYS A 10 -7.36 -20.07 5.34
C LYS A 10 -8.62 -20.02 6.20
N GLU A 11 -8.96 -18.86 6.72
CA GLU A 11 -10.12 -18.66 7.59
C GLU A 11 -11.38 -18.26 6.81
N GLU A 12 -11.31 -18.17 5.49
CA GLU A 12 -12.42 -17.80 4.61
C GLU A 12 -13.09 -16.48 5.02
N LEU A 13 -12.27 -15.48 5.36
CA LEU A 13 -12.74 -14.18 5.83
C LEU A 13 -13.27 -13.33 4.67
N SER A 14 -14.24 -12.45 4.97
CA SER A 14 -14.72 -11.47 4.01
C SER A 14 -13.66 -10.40 3.73
N PHE A 15 -13.86 -9.62 2.66
CA PHE A 15 -13.00 -8.47 2.35
C PHE A 15 -12.96 -7.49 3.52
N LEU A 16 -14.11 -7.14 4.09
CA LEU A 16 -14.19 -6.21 5.21
C LEU A 16 -13.49 -6.74 6.46
N ASP A 17 -13.62 -8.03 6.74
CA ASP A 17 -12.88 -8.65 7.83
C ASP A 17 -11.38 -8.57 7.59
N GLY A 18 -10.95 -8.79 6.35
CA GLY A 18 -9.55 -8.63 5.94
C GLY A 18 -9.04 -7.20 6.17
N VAL A 19 -9.84 -6.20 5.82
CA VAL A 19 -9.50 -4.79 6.09
C VAL A 19 -9.31 -4.55 7.59
N ARG A 20 -10.28 -4.99 8.39
CA ARG A 20 -10.27 -4.78 9.85
C ARG A 20 -9.10 -5.46 10.55
N MET A 21 -8.64 -6.59 10.05
CA MET A 21 -7.50 -7.29 10.64
C MET A 21 -6.14 -6.77 10.15
N GLY A 22 -6.12 -5.81 9.23
CA GLY A 22 -4.88 -5.18 8.79
C GLY A 22 -4.19 -5.86 7.61
N THR A 23 -4.95 -6.53 6.72
CA THR A 23 -4.39 -7.17 5.53
C THR A 23 -3.79 -6.16 4.56
N PHE A 24 -4.41 -4.99 4.44
CA PHE A 24 -4.00 -3.95 3.50
C PHE A 24 -3.19 -2.85 4.17
N THR A 25 -2.25 -2.30 3.43
CA THR A 25 -1.41 -1.21 3.90
C THR A 25 -1.05 -0.29 2.74
N VAL A 26 -0.33 0.79 3.04
CA VAL A 26 0.10 1.76 2.02
C VAL A 26 1.34 1.27 1.28
N PRO A 27 1.62 1.82 0.08
CA PRO A 27 2.86 1.51 -0.64
C PRO A 27 4.10 1.72 0.24
N GLY A 28 5.01 0.76 0.21
CA GLY A 28 6.24 0.80 0.98
C GLY A 28 6.18 0.14 2.34
N ASP A 29 4.97 -0.18 2.82
CA ASP A 29 4.78 -0.80 4.14
C ASP A 29 4.39 -2.28 4.06
N GLY A 30 4.21 -2.81 2.87
CA GLY A 30 3.82 -4.20 2.64
C GLY A 30 4.88 -4.99 1.88
N ASP A 31 4.42 -6.07 1.24
CA ASP A 31 5.29 -7.04 0.57
C ASP A 31 5.41 -6.85 -0.94
N ILE A 32 4.72 -5.86 -1.51
CA ILE A 32 4.79 -5.59 -2.94
C ILE A 32 6.06 -4.81 -3.26
N ASP A 33 6.82 -5.31 -4.22
CA ASP A 33 7.98 -4.58 -4.76
C ASP A 33 7.48 -3.59 -5.83
N PHE A 34 7.53 -2.30 -5.51
CA PHE A 34 7.10 -1.24 -6.43
C PHE A 34 8.20 -0.75 -7.38
N ASP A 35 9.45 -1.14 -7.18
CA ASP A 35 10.56 -0.66 -8.00
C ASP A 35 10.35 -0.92 -9.50
N PRO A 36 9.92 -2.11 -9.96
CA PRO A 36 9.63 -2.32 -11.38
C PRO A 36 8.52 -1.44 -11.91
N ILE A 37 7.51 -1.13 -11.07
CA ILE A 37 6.38 -0.28 -11.44
C ILE A 37 6.87 1.16 -11.67
N PHE A 38 7.64 1.70 -10.75
CA PHE A 38 8.21 3.04 -10.88
C PHE A 38 9.15 3.16 -12.07
N LYS A 39 9.92 2.10 -12.36
CA LYS A 39 10.80 2.06 -13.52
C LYS A 39 10.01 2.18 -14.83
N VAL A 40 8.91 1.46 -14.96
CA VAL A 40 8.04 1.53 -16.14
C VAL A 40 7.45 2.92 -16.29
N LEU A 41 6.99 3.54 -15.20
CA LEU A 41 6.44 4.90 -15.23
C LEU A 41 7.49 5.92 -15.69
N GLU A 42 8.72 5.81 -15.18
CA GLU A 42 9.83 6.68 -15.57
C GLU A 42 10.20 6.51 -17.04
N GLU A 43 10.35 5.28 -17.50
CA GLU A 43 10.71 4.97 -18.89
C GLU A 43 9.64 5.39 -19.88
N SER A 44 8.37 5.35 -19.50
CA SER A 44 7.26 5.78 -20.34
C SER A 44 7.08 7.30 -20.40
N GLY A 45 7.81 8.05 -19.56
CA GLY A 45 7.68 9.49 -19.49
C GLY A 45 6.37 9.97 -18.87
N TYR A 46 5.81 9.15 -17.98
CA TYR A 46 4.54 9.49 -17.33
C TYR A 46 4.62 10.82 -16.59
N THR A 47 3.64 11.68 -16.83
CA THR A 47 3.41 12.92 -16.09
C THR A 47 1.98 12.93 -15.56
N GLY A 48 1.78 13.51 -14.39
CA GLY A 48 0.46 13.55 -13.74
C GLY A 48 0.57 13.25 -12.25
N TYR A 49 -0.54 12.78 -11.69
CA TYR A 49 -0.62 12.50 -10.26
C TYR A 49 -0.42 11.03 -9.97
N MET A 50 0.11 10.75 -8.79
CA MET A 50 0.08 9.43 -8.17
C MET A 50 -0.84 9.53 -6.96
N VAL A 51 -1.96 8.81 -7.02
CA VAL A 51 -2.95 8.81 -5.94
C VAL A 51 -2.77 7.54 -5.11
N VAL A 52 -2.58 7.72 -3.82
CA VAL A 52 -2.48 6.59 -2.88
C VAL A 52 -3.85 6.31 -2.29
N GLU A 53 -4.29 5.06 -2.43
CA GLU A 53 -5.49 4.57 -1.77
C GLU A 53 -5.14 3.39 -0.89
N ALA A 54 -5.66 3.38 0.33
CA ALA A 54 -5.49 2.25 1.23
C ALA A 54 -6.72 2.12 2.11
N GLU A 55 -7.28 0.91 2.14
CA GLU A 55 -8.41 0.61 3.01
C GLU A 55 -7.90 -0.01 4.30
N GLN A 56 -7.97 0.76 5.37
CA GLN A 56 -7.44 0.37 6.67
C GLN A 56 -8.38 0.79 7.79
N ASP A 57 -8.30 0.06 8.92
CA ASP A 57 -9.04 0.42 10.12
C ASP A 57 -8.28 1.56 10.82
N PRO A 58 -8.91 2.75 11.00
CA PRO A 58 -8.24 3.88 11.65
C PRO A 58 -7.76 3.59 13.08
N ALA A 59 -8.36 2.62 13.74
CA ALA A 59 -7.95 2.22 15.09
C ALA A 59 -6.61 1.47 15.07
N LYS A 60 -6.26 0.85 13.94
CA LYS A 60 -5.01 0.10 13.78
C LYS A 60 -3.96 0.84 12.96
N ALA A 61 -4.41 1.71 12.06
CA ALA A 61 -3.55 2.45 11.17
C ALA A 61 -3.96 3.91 11.17
N ASN A 62 -3.21 4.77 11.86
CA ASN A 62 -3.49 6.20 11.91
C ASN A 62 -3.42 6.77 10.49
N PRO A 63 -4.51 7.38 9.96
CA PRO A 63 -4.55 7.84 8.56
C PRO A 63 -3.44 8.82 8.20
N LEU A 64 -3.16 9.80 9.08
CA LEU A 64 -2.10 10.78 8.81
C LEU A 64 -0.72 10.13 8.80
N GLU A 65 -0.43 9.30 9.79
CA GLU A 65 0.85 8.62 9.91
C GLU A 65 1.13 7.74 8.68
N TYR A 66 0.14 6.98 8.24
CA TYR A 66 0.28 6.11 7.07
C TYR A 66 0.33 6.89 5.76
N ALA A 67 -0.39 8.01 5.66
CA ALA A 67 -0.28 8.89 4.51
C ALA A 67 1.14 9.47 4.38
N LEU A 68 1.75 9.90 5.49
CA LEU A 68 3.12 10.38 5.51
C LEU A 68 4.12 9.28 5.15
N LYS A 69 3.90 8.07 5.62
CA LYS A 69 4.71 6.91 5.30
C LYS A 69 4.70 6.61 3.79
N ALA A 70 3.52 6.60 3.19
CA ALA A 70 3.37 6.41 1.75
C ALA A 70 4.02 7.54 0.95
N ARG A 71 3.82 8.78 1.37
CA ARG A 71 4.40 9.95 0.71
C ARG A 71 5.93 9.90 0.73
N LYS A 72 6.50 9.55 1.85
CA LYS A 72 7.95 9.43 2.01
C LYS A 72 8.51 8.34 1.09
N PHE A 73 7.88 7.17 1.06
CA PHE A 73 8.30 6.06 0.20
C PHE A 73 8.31 6.47 -1.27
N ILE A 74 7.21 7.03 -1.76
CA ILE A 74 7.08 7.44 -3.17
C ILE A 74 8.10 8.52 -3.50
N SER A 75 8.27 9.50 -2.62
CA SER A 75 9.24 10.58 -2.82
C SER A 75 10.68 10.07 -2.90
N GLU A 76 11.06 9.12 -2.04
CA GLU A 76 12.39 8.52 -2.06
C GLU A 76 12.65 7.70 -3.33
N LYS A 77 11.62 7.03 -3.86
CA LYS A 77 11.74 6.17 -5.04
C LYS A 77 11.65 6.94 -6.36
N THR A 78 10.89 8.01 -6.41
CA THR A 78 10.60 8.73 -7.65
C THR A 78 11.19 10.14 -7.71
N GLY A 79 11.61 10.70 -6.60
CA GLY A 79 12.10 12.06 -6.51
C GLY A 79 11.01 13.14 -6.54
N LEU A 80 9.75 12.72 -6.42
CA LEU A 80 8.62 13.65 -6.45
C LEU A 80 8.33 14.31 -5.10
#